data_d88c3c2f6675662959c9f0e45225527b
#
_entry.id   d88c3c2f6675662959c9f0e45225527b
#
_cell.length_a   1.000
_cell.length_b   1.000
_cell.length_c   1.000
_cell.angle_alpha   90.00
_cell.angle_beta   90.00
_cell.angle_gamma   90.00
#
_symmetry.space_group_name_H-M   'P 1'
#
loop_
_entity.id
_entity.type
_entity.pdbx_description
1 polymer ?
#
loop_
_entity_poly.entity_id
_entity_poly.type
_entity_poly.pdbx_seq_one_letter_code
_entity_poly.pdbx_strand_id
1 'polypeptide(L)'
;MGHSTDINENEHLQYIFNDYKSGIEHGILVANLTYELAKRLKLDERECYELKIAGMMHDIGKLKLSEYLYGRNSGELSVEEMKYMRMHSKISFDVLKNYDYSDNIMKVVLYHHECYDGSGYPDNLKGTDIPLGARILKV
;
A
#
# COMPACT_ATOMS: atom_id res chain seq x y z
N MET A 1 -15.93 -9.85 -36.66
CA MET A 1 -16.05 -8.74 -35.71
C MET A 1 -16.01 -9.13 -34.23
N GLY A 2 -15.95 -10.41 -33.88
CA GLY A 2 -15.90 -10.86 -32.49
C GLY A 2 -14.51 -10.99 -31.87
N HIS A 3 -13.43 -10.85 -32.65
CA HIS A 3 -12.07 -11.17 -32.19
C HIS A 3 -11.33 -10.03 -31.45
N SER A 4 -11.74 -8.77 -31.63
CA SER A 4 -11.06 -7.63 -31.01
C SER A 4 -11.43 -7.42 -29.54
N THR A 5 -12.63 -7.85 -29.12
CA THR A 5 -13.07 -7.75 -27.73
C THR A 5 -12.44 -8.83 -26.86
N ASP A 6 -12.28 -10.03 -27.38
CA ASP A 6 -11.69 -11.16 -26.64
C ASP A 6 -10.21 -10.96 -26.34
N ILE A 7 -9.48 -10.35 -27.26
CA ILE A 7 -8.05 -10.03 -27.08
C ILE A 7 -7.87 -8.99 -25.98
N ASN A 8 -8.73 -7.96 -25.97
CA ASN A 8 -8.67 -6.91 -24.96
C ASN A 8 -8.99 -7.42 -23.54
N GLU A 9 -9.95 -8.33 -23.44
CA GLU A 9 -10.28 -8.92 -22.13
C GLU A 9 -9.14 -9.78 -21.59
N ASN A 10 -8.51 -10.58 -22.44
CA ASN A 10 -7.37 -11.39 -22.03
C ASN A 10 -6.16 -10.55 -21.62
N GLU A 11 -5.87 -9.47 -22.35
CA GLU A 11 -4.81 -8.53 -21.99
C GLU A 11 -5.13 -7.83 -20.67
N HIS A 12 -6.37 -7.45 -20.45
CA HIS A 12 -6.84 -6.83 -19.22
C HIS A 12 -6.65 -7.77 -18.01
N LEU A 13 -7.08 -9.02 -18.14
CA LEU A 13 -6.91 -10.03 -17.10
C LEU A 13 -5.44 -10.31 -16.81
N GLN A 14 -4.61 -10.37 -17.84
CA GLN A 14 -3.17 -10.57 -17.67
C GLN A 14 -2.52 -9.39 -16.95
N TYR A 15 -2.92 -8.18 -17.29
CA TYR A 15 -2.44 -6.95 -16.63
C TYR A 15 -2.80 -6.95 -15.13
N ILE A 16 -4.04 -7.25 -14.79
CA ILE A 16 -4.50 -7.33 -13.40
C ILE A 16 -3.74 -8.42 -12.66
N PHE A 17 -3.57 -9.59 -13.27
CA PHE A 17 -2.84 -10.70 -12.67
C PHE A 17 -1.40 -10.31 -12.35
N ASN A 18 -0.70 -9.65 -13.28
CA ASN A 18 0.66 -9.19 -13.07
C ASN A 18 0.75 -8.15 -11.96
N ASP A 19 -0.22 -7.25 -11.85
CA ASP A 19 -0.31 -6.27 -10.78
C ASP A 19 -0.48 -6.93 -9.41
N TYR A 20 -1.37 -7.90 -9.31
CA TYR A 20 -1.56 -8.66 -8.06
C TYR A 20 -0.29 -9.41 -7.66
N LYS A 21 0.35 -10.07 -8.62
CA LYS A 21 1.59 -10.79 -8.39
C LYS A 21 2.69 -9.87 -7.87
N SER A 22 2.90 -8.73 -8.53
CA SER A 22 3.89 -7.73 -8.12
C SER A 22 3.57 -7.15 -6.74
N GLY A 23 2.30 -6.89 -6.46
CA GLY A 23 1.85 -6.39 -5.17
C GLY A 23 2.09 -7.37 -4.03
N ILE A 24 1.84 -8.67 -4.28
CA ILE A 24 2.09 -9.71 -3.29
C ILE A 24 3.59 -9.85 -3.03
N GLU A 25 4.41 -9.91 -4.07
CA GLU A 25 5.86 -10.01 -3.94
C GLU A 25 6.44 -8.82 -3.19
N HIS A 26 6.00 -7.61 -3.51
CA HIS A 26 6.37 -6.38 -2.80
C HIS A 26 5.96 -6.44 -1.34
N GLY A 27 4.73 -6.85 -1.05
CA GLY A 27 4.22 -6.98 0.31
C GLY A 27 5.03 -7.95 1.15
N ILE A 28 5.42 -9.10 0.59
CA ILE A 28 6.26 -10.09 1.27
C ILE A 28 7.63 -9.50 1.58
N LEU A 29 8.24 -8.83 0.62
CA LEU A 29 9.54 -8.19 0.80
C LEU A 29 9.50 -7.14 1.90
N VAL A 30 8.53 -6.24 1.85
CA VAL A 30 8.37 -5.17 2.84
C VAL A 30 8.07 -5.76 4.22
N ALA A 31 7.22 -6.78 4.31
CA ALA A 31 6.92 -7.45 5.57
C ALA A 31 8.19 -8.01 6.21
N ASN A 32 9.04 -8.69 5.46
CA ASN A 32 10.27 -9.26 5.96
C ASN A 32 11.29 -8.21 6.39
N LEU A 33 11.47 -7.17 5.58
CA LEU A 33 12.39 -6.08 5.90
C LEU A 33 11.93 -5.30 7.14
N THR A 34 10.65 -5.02 7.25
CA THR A 34 10.07 -4.31 8.38
C THR A 34 10.20 -5.11 9.67
N TYR A 35 9.95 -6.42 9.59
CA TYR A 35 10.11 -7.32 10.73
C TYR A 35 11.56 -7.35 11.22
N GLU A 36 12.52 -7.49 10.31
CA GLU A 36 13.94 -7.51 10.67
C GLU A 36 14.39 -6.18 11.26
N LEU A 37 13.94 -5.06 10.70
CA LEU A 37 14.28 -3.74 11.25
C LEU A 37 13.67 -3.54 12.63
N ALA A 38 12.42 -3.94 12.84
CA ALA A 38 11.76 -3.87 14.14
C ALA A 38 12.49 -4.67 15.20
N LYS A 39 12.96 -5.87 14.85
CA LYS A 39 13.77 -6.71 15.76
C LYS A 39 15.08 -6.02 16.12
N ARG A 40 15.77 -5.42 15.18
CA ARG A 40 17.01 -4.69 15.42
C ARG A 40 16.83 -3.47 16.30
N LEU A 41 15.65 -2.84 16.21
CA LEU A 41 15.28 -1.74 17.08
C LEU A 41 14.81 -2.20 18.46
N LYS A 42 14.83 -3.51 18.71
CA LYS A 42 14.45 -4.15 20.00
C LYS A 42 13.01 -3.89 20.40
N LEU A 43 12.13 -3.78 19.41
CA LEU A 43 10.69 -3.78 19.65
C LEU A 43 10.27 -5.18 20.15
N ASP A 44 9.19 -5.23 20.94
CA ASP A 44 8.72 -6.51 21.43
C ASP A 44 8.19 -7.40 20.28
N GLU A 45 8.03 -8.68 20.57
CA GLU A 45 7.63 -9.66 19.55
C GLU A 45 6.28 -9.34 18.93
N ARG A 46 5.34 -8.83 19.71
CA ARG A 46 4.02 -8.44 19.24
C ARG A 46 4.11 -7.27 18.26
N GLU A 47 4.86 -6.25 18.61
CA GLU A 47 5.08 -5.08 17.76
C GLU A 47 5.77 -5.48 16.45
N CYS A 48 6.78 -6.33 16.50
CA CYS A 48 7.45 -6.84 15.31
C CYS A 48 6.47 -7.57 14.40
N TYR A 49 5.62 -8.40 14.96
CA TYR A 49 4.64 -9.18 14.22
C TYR A 49 3.57 -8.28 13.59
N GLU A 50 3.07 -7.31 14.35
CA GLU A 50 2.10 -6.33 13.83
C GLU A 50 2.68 -5.52 12.67
N LEU A 51 3.95 -5.14 12.75
CA LEU A 51 4.62 -4.44 11.68
C LEU A 51 4.82 -5.31 10.45
N LYS A 52 5.05 -6.60 10.63
CA LYS A 52 5.11 -7.57 9.54
C LYS A 52 3.78 -7.62 8.79
N ILE A 53 2.68 -7.71 9.52
CA ILE A 53 1.33 -7.72 8.94
C ILE A 53 1.05 -6.40 8.21
N ALA A 54 1.36 -5.27 8.84
CA ALA A 54 1.19 -3.96 8.23
C ALA A 54 2.00 -3.82 6.95
N GLY A 55 3.23 -4.31 6.93
CA GLY A 55 4.07 -4.33 5.75
C GLY A 55 3.46 -5.14 4.60
N MET A 56 2.86 -6.30 4.92
CA MET A 56 2.18 -7.13 3.94
C MET A 56 0.97 -6.41 3.32
N MET A 57 0.23 -5.66 4.13
CA MET A 57 -1.08 -5.12 3.76
C MET A 57 -1.06 -3.65 3.36
N HIS A 58 0.08 -2.96 3.48
CA HIS A 58 0.12 -1.50 3.38
C HIS A 58 -0.35 -0.95 2.03
N ASP A 59 -0.19 -1.69 0.95
CA ASP A 59 -0.54 -1.25 -0.40
C ASP A 59 -1.77 -1.97 -0.97
N ILE A 60 -2.57 -2.63 -0.12
CA ILE A 60 -3.74 -3.37 -0.61
C ILE A 60 -4.71 -2.49 -1.39
N GLY A 61 -4.79 -1.21 -1.05
CA GLY A 61 -5.64 -0.25 -1.76
C GLY A 61 -5.22 -0.01 -3.20
N LYS A 62 -3.96 -0.23 -3.55
CA LYS A 62 -3.50 -0.11 -4.94
C LYS A 62 -4.14 -1.13 -5.87
N LEU A 63 -4.52 -2.28 -5.35
CA LEU A 63 -5.19 -3.31 -6.15
C LEU A 63 -6.55 -2.83 -6.68
N LYS A 64 -7.27 -2.04 -5.89
CA LYS A 64 -8.51 -1.42 -6.34
C LYS A 64 -8.27 -0.32 -7.37
N LEU A 65 -7.17 0.41 -7.22
CA LEU A 65 -6.82 1.50 -8.12
C LEU A 65 -6.30 0.99 -9.47
N SER A 66 -5.64 -0.17 -9.52
CA SER A 66 -5.10 -0.73 -10.76
C SER A 66 -6.20 -1.04 -11.76
N GLU A 67 -7.36 -1.52 -11.32
CA GLU A 67 -8.51 -1.74 -12.19
C GLU A 67 -9.02 -0.45 -12.80
N TYR A 68 -9.01 0.61 -12.02
CA TYR A 68 -9.48 1.94 -12.45
C TYR A 68 -8.53 2.60 -13.43
N LEU A 69 -7.22 2.40 -13.25
CA LEU A 69 -6.19 3.01 -14.08
C LEU A 69 -5.86 2.21 -15.35
N TYR A 70 -6.41 1.00 -15.49
CA TYR A 70 -6.17 0.16 -16.64
C TYR A 70 -6.67 0.82 -17.95
N GLY A 71 -5.88 0.68 -19.01
CA GLY A 71 -6.25 1.18 -20.33
C GLY A 71 -5.94 2.64 -20.57
N ARG A 72 -5.41 3.34 -19.60
CA ARG A 72 -4.95 4.70 -19.79
C ARG A 72 -3.55 4.68 -20.40
N ASN A 73 -3.46 5.22 -21.62
CA ASN A 73 -2.25 5.22 -22.41
C ASN A 73 -1.29 6.27 -21.93
N SER A 74 -0.35 5.91 -21.14
CA SER A 74 0.92 6.65 -21.08
C SER A 74 1.70 6.30 -19.84
N GLY A 75 3.00 6.37 -19.94
CA GLY A 75 3.88 6.25 -18.79
C GLY A 75 3.75 7.37 -17.77
N GLU A 76 3.03 8.44 -18.07
CA GLU A 76 2.84 9.56 -17.15
C GLU A 76 1.41 9.61 -16.63
N LEU A 77 1.27 9.64 -15.30
CA LEU A 77 0.00 9.79 -14.64
C LEU A 77 -0.48 11.24 -14.74
N SER A 78 -1.76 11.43 -15.07
CA SER A 78 -2.39 12.75 -14.99
C SER A 78 -2.44 13.23 -13.54
N VAL A 79 -2.70 14.53 -13.34
CA VAL A 79 -2.84 15.09 -11.99
C VAL A 79 -3.94 14.39 -11.21
N GLU A 80 -5.06 14.04 -11.85
CA GLU A 80 -6.16 13.30 -11.22
C GLU A 80 -5.74 11.90 -10.84
N GLU A 81 -5.01 11.20 -11.72
CA GLU A 81 -4.52 9.85 -11.44
C GLU A 81 -3.53 9.87 -10.28
N MET A 82 -2.68 10.88 -10.17
CA MET A 82 -1.78 11.05 -9.03
C MET A 82 -2.55 11.27 -7.73
N LYS A 83 -3.66 12.01 -7.77
CA LYS A 83 -4.54 12.16 -6.61
C LYS A 83 -5.14 10.82 -6.19
N TYR A 84 -5.60 10.01 -7.15
CA TYR A 84 -6.09 8.67 -6.87
C TYR A 84 -5.01 7.79 -6.26
N MET A 85 -3.79 7.83 -6.79
CA MET A 85 -2.67 7.06 -6.24
C MET A 85 -2.34 7.47 -4.80
N ARG A 86 -2.48 8.75 -4.45
CA ARG A 86 -2.29 9.21 -3.07
C ARG A 86 -3.38 8.71 -2.12
N MET A 87 -4.52 8.30 -2.65
CA MET A 87 -5.61 7.75 -1.85
C MET A 87 -5.39 6.30 -1.42
N HIS A 88 -4.35 5.62 -1.95
CA HIS A 88 -4.21 4.19 -1.69
C HIS A 88 -4.04 3.85 -0.19
N SER A 89 -3.38 4.70 0.59
CA SER A 89 -3.24 4.47 2.04
C SER A 89 -4.59 4.55 2.75
N LYS A 90 -5.42 5.51 2.39
CA LYS A 90 -6.78 5.65 2.92
C LYS A 90 -7.68 4.50 2.46
N ILE A 91 -7.58 4.12 1.19
CA ILE A 91 -8.33 2.98 0.64
C ILE A 91 -7.91 1.69 1.34
N SER A 92 -6.60 1.49 1.55
CA SER A 92 -6.10 0.34 2.30
C SER A 92 -6.66 0.30 3.72
N PHE A 93 -6.68 1.43 4.40
CA PHE A 93 -7.28 1.57 5.72
C PHE A 93 -8.77 1.19 5.70
N ASP A 94 -9.52 1.73 4.74
CA ASP A 94 -10.96 1.48 4.63
C ASP A 94 -11.27 0.01 4.31
N VAL A 95 -10.46 -0.64 3.48
CA VAL A 95 -10.59 -2.08 3.20
C VAL A 95 -10.33 -2.90 4.45
N LEU A 96 -9.25 -2.62 5.17
CA LEU A 96 -8.86 -3.38 6.36
C LEU A 96 -9.79 -3.13 7.55
N LYS A 97 -10.50 -2.01 7.56
CA LYS A 97 -11.47 -1.66 8.61
C LYS A 97 -12.58 -2.70 8.77
N ASN A 98 -12.89 -3.44 7.70
CA ASN A 98 -13.92 -4.49 7.72
C ASN A 98 -13.40 -5.80 8.33
N TYR A 99 -12.14 -5.86 8.72
CA TYR A 99 -11.49 -7.02 9.32
C TYR A 99 -11.00 -6.67 10.72
N ASP A 100 -10.72 -7.69 11.50
CA ASP A 100 -10.38 -7.53 12.92
C ASP A 100 -8.86 -7.35 13.13
N TYR A 101 -8.31 -6.29 12.53
CA TYR A 101 -6.90 -5.91 12.75
C TYR A 101 -6.77 -4.94 13.90
N SER A 102 -5.60 -4.93 14.57
CA SER A 102 -5.34 -4.00 15.67
C SER A 102 -5.29 -2.55 15.18
N ASP A 103 -5.60 -1.61 16.08
CA ASP A 103 -5.52 -0.18 15.79
C ASP A 103 -4.11 0.23 15.35
N ASN A 104 -3.08 -0.39 15.91
CA ASN A 104 -1.70 -0.11 15.54
C ASN A 104 -1.42 -0.48 14.08
N ILE A 105 -1.85 -1.68 13.65
CA ILE A 105 -1.73 -2.11 12.24
C ILE A 105 -2.45 -1.12 11.33
N MET A 106 -3.67 -0.74 11.70
CA MET A 106 -4.49 0.18 10.92
C MET A 106 -3.84 1.54 10.75
N LYS A 107 -3.29 2.10 11.82
CA LYS A 107 -2.60 3.40 11.80
C LYS A 107 -1.30 3.34 10.99
N VAL A 108 -0.55 2.26 11.10
CA VAL A 108 0.67 2.08 10.32
C VAL A 108 0.36 2.10 8.82
N VAL A 109 -0.67 1.38 8.41
CA VAL A 109 -1.11 1.34 7.01
C VAL A 109 -1.59 2.72 6.55
N LEU A 110 -2.38 3.41 7.34
CA LEU A 110 -2.91 4.72 6.98
C LEU A 110 -1.80 5.76 6.79
N TYR A 111 -0.79 5.74 7.65
CA TYR A 111 0.20 6.82 7.76
C TYR A 111 1.57 6.48 7.15
N HIS A 112 1.71 5.38 6.41
CA HIS A 112 3.01 4.97 5.88
C HIS A 112 3.59 5.93 4.82
N HIS A 113 2.81 6.82 4.26
CA HIS A 113 3.27 7.87 3.35
C HIS A 113 3.41 9.24 3.98
N GLU A 114 3.23 9.33 5.29
CA GLU A 114 3.57 10.56 5.99
C GLU A 114 5.08 10.77 6.00
N CYS A 115 5.51 12.02 5.88
CA CYS A 115 6.92 12.39 5.90
C CYS A 115 7.27 13.10 7.21
N TYR A 116 8.44 12.82 7.73
CA TYR A 116 8.88 13.38 9.02
C TYR A 116 8.85 14.92 9.04
N ASP A 117 9.04 15.55 7.90
CA ASP A 117 8.97 17.02 7.76
C ASP A 117 7.55 17.58 7.60
N GLY A 118 6.54 16.73 7.59
CA GLY A 118 5.14 17.14 7.43
C GLY A 118 4.65 17.26 6.00
N SER A 119 5.47 16.90 5.01
CA SER A 119 5.11 17.03 3.59
C SER A 119 4.37 15.81 3.01
N GLY A 120 4.11 14.81 3.83
CA GLY A 120 3.45 13.58 3.37
C GLY A 120 1.93 13.67 3.37
N TYR A 121 1.30 12.51 3.33
CA TYR A 121 -0.15 12.38 3.31
C TYR A 121 -0.60 11.12 4.05
N PRO A 122 -1.88 10.98 4.48
CA PRO A 122 -3.03 11.83 4.17
C PRO A 122 -3.21 13.08 5.05
N ASP A 123 -2.63 13.12 6.24
CA ASP A 123 -2.95 14.13 7.25
C ASP A 123 -1.84 15.16 7.50
N ASN A 124 -0.73 15.06 6.77
CA ASN A 124 0.45 15.93 6.95
C ASN A 124 1.00 15.91 8.37
N LEU A 125 1.06 14.73 8.97
CA LEU A 125 1.65 14.55 10.29
C LEU A 125 3.15 14.85 10.24
N LYS A 126 3.69 15.35 11.36
CA LYS A 126 5.07 15.75 11.44
C LYS A 126 5.78 15.08 12.60
N GLY A 127 7.01 14.66 12.37
CA GLY A 127 7.88 14.17 13.41
C GLY A 127 7.32 12.95 14.13
N THR A 128 7.31 13.03 15.45
CA THR A 128 6.84 11.95 16.32
C THR A 128 5.32 11.79 16.39
N ASP A 129 4.57 12.69 15.77
CA ASP A 129 3.12 12.49 15.59
C ASP A 129 2.83 11.35 14.62
N ILE A 130 3.80 11.00 13.76
CA ILE A 130 3.72 9.85 12.89
C ILE A 130 4.00 8.59 13.72
N PRO A 131 3.12 7.57 13.68
CA PRO A 131 3.39 6.32 14.41
C PRO A 131 4.74 5.72 14.05
N LEU A 132 5.45 5.18 15.04
CA LEU A 132 6.78 4.61 14.82
C LEU A 132 6.78 3.55 13.70
N GLY A 133 5.78 2.68 13.70
CA GLY A 133 5.66 1.65 12.67
C GLY A 133 5.54 2.22 11.26
N ALA A 134 4.80 3.32 11.11
CA ALA A 134 4.67 4.01 9.83
C ALA A 134 6.01 4.60 9.37
N ARG A 135 6.78 5.14 10.30
CA ARG A 135 8.13 5.64 10.01
C ARG A 135 9.08 4.53 9.58
N ILE A 136 8.99 3.38 10.24
CA ILE A 136 9.78 2.19 9.88
C ILE A 136 9.40 1.71 8.47
N LEU A 137 8.12 1.61 8.19
CA LEU A 137 7.62 1.10 6.92
C LEU A 137 8.07 1.98 5.75
N LYS A 138 8.19 3.27 5.96
CA LYS A 138 8.60 4.22 4.93
C LYS A 138 10.07 4.06 4.53
N VAL A 139 10.91 3.60 5.42
CA VAL A 139 12.31 3.37 5.10
C VAL A 139 12.46 2.27 4.05
#